data_64604a3efa099081e92d45f26da482a6
#
_entry.id   64604a3efa099081e92d45f26da482a6
#
_cell.length_a   1.000
_cell.length_b   1.000
_cell.length_c   1.000
_cell.angle_alpha   90.00
_cell.angle_beta   90.00
_cell.angle_gamma   90.00
#
_symmetry.space_group_name_H-M   'P 1'
#
loop_
_entity.id
_entity.type
_entity.pdbx_description
1 polymer ?
#
loop_
_entity_poly.entity_id
_entity_poly.type
_entity_poly.pdbx_seq_one_letter_code
_entity_poly.pdbx_strand_id
1 'polypeptide(L)'
;MIRCERATVERSGRVVVESLSFAVGHGQAVAMVGRSGAGKSSLLAAVATALPLHAGDILVDGRSVRGEPAAVRRAIGYVPDRMPAWPGLRVGEFLEAFAAAAGLRGERLAGAVRRGLELAGLAAGDRTPLDALAAGRRKRLLVAGALVHEPDVLLFDDPFGGLDPFERLDMARLIGDAQLMGRTVLAAIDDADVPACFTHLVVLADGRLVASGPATPHGIAAGRTWRCVLVCRGAADAAARAVAGHVGELRVEDGDRLTFTVDSGRTSLGAVVAAATQAGIAVESAGFEPPWPAQLIA
;
A
#
# COMPACT_ATOMS: atom_id res chain seq x y z
N MET A 1 12.74 7.41 -8.33
CA MET A 1 11.71 8.46 -8.22
C MET A 1 10.62 8.24 -9.27
N ILE A 2 9.35 8.35 -8.89
CA ILE A 2 8.23 8.28 -9.85
C ILE A 2 7.62 9.67 -9.96
N ARG A 3 7.33 10.15 -11.17
CA ARG A 3 6.64 11.41 -11.41
C ARG A 3 5.53 11.19 -12.43
N CYS A 4 4.29 11.45 -12.02
CA CYS A 4 3.15 11.50 -12.92
C CYS A 4 2.92 12.93 -13.38
N GLU A 5 2.81 13.15 -14.69
CA GLU A 5 2.62 14.45 -15.33
C GLU A 5 1.34 14.44 -16.15
N ARG A 6 0.24 14.88 -15.54
CA ARG A 6 -1.12 14.87 -16.14
C ARG A 6 -1.46 13.50 -16.74
N ALA A 7 -1.10 12.43 -16.03
CA ALA A 7 -1.31 11.07 -16.48
C ALA A 7 -2.81 10.76 -16.59
N THR A 8 -3.24 10.31 -17.76
CA THR A 8 -4.60 9.85 -18.02
C THR A 8 -4.56 8.41 -18.47
N VAL A 9 -5.32 7.55 -17.80
CA VAL A 9 -5.39 6.13 -18.08
C VAL A 9 -6.81 5.77 -18.51
N GLU A 10 -6.91 5.06 -19.62
CA GLU A 10 -8.15 4.51 -20.13
C GLU A 10 -8.16 2.98 -20.00
N ARG A 11 -9.30 2.42 -19.64
CA ARG A 11 -9.52 0.98 -19.56
C ARG A 11 -10.89 0.63 -20.14
N SER A 12 -10.92 -0.25 -21.15
CA SER A 12 -12.15 -0.68 -21.82
C SER A 12 -13.02 0.50 -22.33
N GLY A 13 -12.37 1.51 -22.93
CA GLY A 13 -13.06 2.67 -23.52
C GLY A 13 -13.54 3.71 -22.50
N ARG A 14 -13.10 3.61 -21.22
CA ARG A 14 -13.46 4.55 -20.17
C ARG A 14 -12.21 5.13 -19.52
N VAL A 15 -12.19 6.44 -19.31
CA VAL A 15 -11.15 7.08 -18.51
C VAL A 15 -11.35 6.69 -17.05
N VAL A 16 -10.34 6.03 -16.48
CA VAL A 16 -10.32 5.56 -15.09
C VAL A 16 -9.34 6.33 -14.21
N VAL A 17 -8.41 7.09 -14.82
CA VAL A 17 -7.54 8.08 -14.17
C VAL A 17 -7.49 9.28 -15.08
N GLU A 18 -7.75 10.48 -14.52
CA GLU A 18 -7.88 11.70 -15.30
C GLU A 18 -6.86 12.77 -14.87
N SER A 19 -5.96 13.12 -15.79
CA SER A 19 -4.99 14.23 -15.66
C SER A 19 -4.26 14.29 -14.31
N LEU A 20 -3.86 13.14 -13.78
CA LEU A 20 -3.30 13.00 -12.44
C LEU A 20 -1.83 13.40 -12.41
N SER A 21 -1.46 14.25 -11.43
CA SER A 21 -0.08 14.70 -11.24
C SER A 21 0.34 14.56 -9.78
N PHE A 22 1.40 13.80 -9.52
CA PHE A 22 2.06 13.68 -8.23
C PHE A 22 3.48 13.14 -8.39
N ALA A 23 4.26 13.16 -7.32
CA ALA A 23 5.61 12.61 -7.32
C ALA A 23 5.86 11.74 -6.09
N VAL A 24 6.66 10.68 -6.29
CA VAL A 24 7.21 9.82 -5.25
C VAL A 24 8.73 10.02 -5.25
N GLY A 25 9.28 10.46 -4.13
CA GLY A 25 10.72 10.68 -3.97
C GLY A 25 11.50 9.37 -3.88
N HIS A 26 12.83 9.44 -4.05
CA HIS A 26 13.71 8.30 -3.81
C HIS A 26 13.61 7.81 -2.36
N GLY A 27 13.58 6.50 -2.17
CA GLY A 27 13.51 5.87 -0.86
C GLY A 27 12.22 6.13 -0.08
N GLN A 28 11.19 6.67 -0.71
CA GLN A 28 9.88 6.81 -0.08
C GLN A 28 9.06 5.53 -0.23
N ALA A 29 8.33 5.16 0.82
CA ALA A 29 7.25 4.19 0.75
C ALA A 29 5.92 4.95 0.75
N VAL A 30 5.20 4.87 -0.37
CA VAL A 30 3.96 5.61 -0.62
C VAL A 30 2.79 4.65 -0.74
N ALA A 31 1.77 4.83 0.09
CA ALA A 31 0.49 4.14 -0.09
C ALA A 31 -0.46 5.01 -0.93
N MET A 32 -0.95 4.45 -2.01
CA MET A 32 -2.02 5.02 -2.82
C MET A 32 -3.34 4.42 -2.34
N VAL A 33 -4.18 5.25 -1.72
CA VAL A 33 -5.43 4.85 -1.10
C VAL A 33 -6.64 5.45 -1.82
N GLY A 34 -7.79 4.82 -1.69
CA GLY A 34 -9.05 5.25 -2.29
C GLY A 34 -10.02 4.08 -2.40
N ARG A 35 -11.28 4.35 -2.68
CA ARG A 35 -12.29 3.30 -2.85
C ARG A 35 -11.92 2.32 -3.96
N SER A 36 -12.48 1.12 -3.90
CA SER A 36 -12.42 0.20 -5.06
C SER A 36 -12.98 0.90 -6.30
N GLY A 37 -12.27 0.78 -7.42
CA GLY A 37 -12.62 1.51 -8.65
C GLY A 37 -12.05 2.94 -8.77
N ALA A 38 -11.35 3.49 -7.77
CA ALA A 38 -10.73 4.82 -7.84
C ALA A 38 -9.57 4.96 -8.85
N GLY A 39 -9.21 3.90 -9.57
CA GLY A 39 -8.17 3.94 -10.60
C GLY A 39 -6.78 3.49 -10.14
N LYS A 40 -6.58 3.11 -8.87
CA LYS A 40 -5.29 2.74 -8.27
C LYS A 40 -4.53 1.66 -9.04
N SER A 41 -5.13 0.48 -9.23
CA SER A 41 -4.52 -0.63 -9.97
C SER A 41 -4.24 -0.28 -11.43
N SER A 42 -5.12 0.52 -12.07
CA SER A 42 -4.92 0.97 -13.45
C SER A 42 -3.73 1.93 -13.55
N LEU A 43 -3.57 2.83 -12.59
CA LEU A 43 -2.41 3.71 -12.53
C LEU A 43 -1.12 2.93 -12.27
N LEU A 44 -1.10 1.99 -11.32
CA LEU A 44 0.06 1.11 -11.09
C LEU A 44 0.44 0.31 -12.34
N ALA A 45 -0.56 -0.25 -13.03
CA ALA A 45 -0.33 -0.96 -14.28
C ALA A 45 0.25 -0.04 -15.37
N ALA A 46 -0.13 1.24 -15.40
CA ALA A 46 0.45 2.22 -16.32
C ALA A 46 1.91 2.57 -15.93
N VAL A 47 2.21 2.77 -14.64
CA VAL A 47 3.60 2.92 -14.15
C VAL A 47 4.44 1.71 -14.52
N ALA A 48 3.87 0.49 -14.37
CA ALA A 48 4.51 -0.77 -14.72
C ALA A 48 4.62 -1.01 -16.24
N THR A 49 4.16 -0.09 -17.06
CA THR A 49 4.07 -0.25 -18.54
C THR A 49 3.20 -1.43 -19.00
N ALA A 50 2.37 -1.98 -18.10
CA ALA A 50 1.43 -3.06 -18.41
C ALA A 50 0.11 -2.54 -19.02
N LEU A 51 -0.18 -1.25 -18.84
CA LEU A 51 -1.32 -0.55 -19.43
C LEU A 51 -0.82 0.75 -20.09
N PRO A 52 -1.21 1.04 -21.35
CA PRO A 52 -0.77 2.25 -22.01
C PRO A 52 -1.42 3.49 -21.40
N LEU A 53 -0.70 4.61 -21.40
CA LEU A 53 -1.26 5.92 -21.07
C LEU A 53 -2.08 6.46 -22.25
N HIS A 54 -3.27 6.98 -21.95
CA HIS A 54 -4.07 7.71 -22.93
C HIS A 54 -3.49 9.11 -23.19
N ALA A 55 -3.16 9.87 -22.13
CA ALA A 55 -2.53 11.17 -22.22
C ALA A 55 -1.56 11.43 -21.05
N GLY A 56 -0.75 12.49 -21.16
CA GLY A 56 0.27 12.81 -20.19
C GLY A 56 1.47 11.87 -20.26
N ASP A 57 2.32 11.87 -19.23
CA ASP A 57 3.44 10.95 -19.09
C ASP A 57 3.66 10.52 -17.64
N ILE A 58 4.38 9.42 -17.47
CA ILE A 58 4.91 8.96 -16.18
C ILE A 58 6.40 8.71 -16.36
N LEU A 59 7.19 9.31 -15.47
CA LEU A 59 8.64 9.14 -15.45
C LEU A 59 9.02 8.26 -14.26
N VAL A 60 9.84 7.25 -14.51
CA VAL A 60 10.50 6.41 -13.51
C VAL A 60 12.00 6.61 -13.64
N ASP A 61 12.61 7.20 -12.62
CA ASP A 61 14.03 7.61 -12.63
C ASP A 61 14.41 8.42 -13.88
N GLY A 62 13.51 9.35 -14.25
CA GLY A 62 13.68 10.22 -15.43
C GLY A 62 13.37 9.57 -16.78
N ARG A 63 13.02 8.28 -16.81
CA ARG A 63 12.67 7.54 -18.04
C ARG A 63 11.17 7.51 -18.25
N SER A 64 10.71 7.88 -19.43
CA SER A 64 9.30 7.89 -19.80
C SER A 64 8.74 6.48 -19.99
N VAL A 65 7.60 6.18 -19.40
CA VAL A 65 6.89 4.91 -19.63
C VAL A 65 6.41 4.78 -21.08
N ARG A 66 6.23 5.89 -21.80
CA ARG A 66 5.87 5.90 -23.23
C ARG A 66 7.08 5.79 -24.14
N GLY A 67 8.13 6.56 -23.84
CA GLY A 67 9.32 6.64 -24.69
C GLY A 67 10.30 5.48 -24.48
N GLU A 68 10.47 5.03 -23.23
CA GLU A 68 11.49 4.06 -22.84
C GLU A 68 10.92 2.90 -22.02
N PRO A 69 9.81 2.24 -22.43
CA PRO A 69 9.13 1.25 -21.59
C PRO A 69 10.03 0.07 -21.20
N ALA A 70 10.96 -0.33 -22.05
CA ALA A 70 11.90 -1.42 -21.75
C ALA A 70 12.90 -1.03 -20.65
N ALA A 71 13.36 0.23 -20.62
CA ALA A 71 14.24 0.74 -19.58
C ALA A 71 13.49 0.87 -18.23
N VAL A 72 12.26 1.36 -18.27
CA VAL A 72 11.38 1.42 -17.09
C VAL A 72 11.17 0.03 -16.51
N ARG A 73 10.80 -0.97 -17.32
CA ARG A 73 10.59 -2.36 -16.83
C ARG A 73 11.83 -2.96 -16.17
N ARG A 74 13.03 -2.56 -16.55
CA ARG A 74 14.26 -3.02 -15.87
C ARG A 74 14.49 -2.35 -14.52
N ALA A 75 13.95 -1.15 -14.32
CA ALA A 75 14.10 -0.39 -13.08
C ALA A 75 13.03 -0.74 -12.03
N ILE A 76 11.95 -1.40 -12.43
CA ILE A 76 10.81 -1.67 -11.56
C ILE A 76 10.62 -3.17 -11.28
N GLY A 77 10.19 -3.49 -10.05
CA GLY A 77 9.56 -4.76 -9.70
C GLY A 77 8.06 -4.54 -9.49
N TYR A 78 7.22 -5.24 -10.25
CA TYR A 78 5.76 -5.11 -10.14
C TYR A 78 5.13 -6.38 -9.58
N VAL A 79 4.40 -6.23 -8.50
CA VAL A 79 3.64 -7.28 -7.81
C VAL A 79 2.15 -6.99 -8.04
N PRO A 80 1.47 -7.72 -8.93
CA PRO A 80 0.03 -7.56 -9.15
C PRO A 80 -0.78 -8.12 -7.96
N ASP A 81 -2.02 -7.67 -7.81
CA ASP A 81 -2.96 -8.18 -6.78
C ASP A 81 -3.06 -9.71 -6.83
N ARG A 82 -3.20 -10.26 -8.03
CA ARG A 82 -3.36 -11.71 -8.23
C ARG A 82 -2.29 -12.26 -9.15
N MET A 83 -1.79 -13.43 -8.77
CA MET A 83 -0.93 -14.21 -9.66
C MET A 83 -1.77 -14.70 -10.85
N PRO A 84 -1.35 -14.44 -12.10
CA PRO A 84 -1.96 -15.07 -13.26
C PRO A 84 -1.91 -16.60 -13.14
N ALA A 85 -2.86 -17.27 -13.76
CA ALA A 85 -2.85 -18.73 -13.82
C ALA A 85 -1.76 -19.21 -14.79
N TRP A 86 -0.82 -19.99 -14.25
CA TRP A 86 0.19 -20.70 -15.04
C TRP A 86 0.12 -22.20 -14.72
N PRO A 87 -0.82 -22.94 -15.33
CA PRO A 87 -1.00 -24.36 -15.04
C PRO A 87 0.27 -25.15 -15.26
N GLY A 88 0.63 -25.97 -14.28
CA GLY A 88 1.79 -26.85 -14.33
C GLY A 88 3.15 -26.19 -14.12
N LEU A 89 3.24 -24.85 -14.04
CA LEU A 89 4.49 -24.16 -13.75
C LEU A 89 4.89 -24.37 -12.27
N ARG A 90 6.17 -24.63 -12.02
CA ARG A 90 6.72 -24.84 -10.67
C ARG A 90 7.35 -23.58 -10.13
N VAL A 91 7.47 -23.48 -8.81
CA VAL A 91 8.01 -22.31 -8.09
C VAL A 91 9.41 -21.91 -8.57
N GLY A 92 10.30 -22.86 -8.81
CA GLY A 92 11.64 -22.61 -9.36
C GLY A 92 11.59 -22.07 -10.79
N GLU A 93 10.80 -22.70 -11.65
CA GLU A 93 10.63 -22.31 -13.06
C GLU A 93 10.03 -20.91 -13.21
N PHE A 94 9.11 -20.53 -12.30
CA PHE A 94 8.57 -19.19 -12.23
C PHE A 94 9.67 -18.15 -11.98
N LEU A 95 10.51 -18.36 -10.94
CA LEU A 95 11.60 -17.46 -10.62
C LEU A 95 12.66 -17.43 -11.73
N GLU A 96 12.96 -18.58 -12.35
CA GLU A 96 13.86 -18.67 -13.49
C GLU A 96 13.36 -17.83 -14.67
N ALA A 97 12.07 -17.90 -14.97
CA ALA A 97 11.46 -17.13 -16.05
C ALA A 97 11.60 -15.62 -15.80
N PHE A 98 11.34 -15.15 -14.56
CA PHE A 98 11.49 -13.75 -14.20
C PHE A 98 12.96 -13.30 -14.24
N ALA A 99 13.87 -14.10 -13.69
CA ALA A 99 15.31 -13.83 -13.73
C ALA A 99 15.83 -13.77 -15.18
N ALA A 100 15.42 -14.71 -16.02
CA ALA A 100 15.79 -14.76 -17.44
C ALA A 100 15.23 -13.57 -18.21
N ALA A 101 13.96 -13.17 -17.96
CA ALA A 101 13.36 -12.00 -18.58
C ALA A 101 14.05 -10.70 -18.19
N ALA A 102 14.57 -10.61 -16.96
CA ALA A 102 15.41 -9.49 -16.51
C ALA A 102 16.84 -9.50 -17.07
N GLY A 103 17.19 -10.50 -17.88
CA GLY A 103 18.50 -10.61 -18.52
C GLY A 103 19.55 -11.37 -17.73
N LEU A 104 19.20 -11.95 -16.58
CA LEU A 104 20.14 -12.77 -15.81
C LEU A 104 20.45 -14.09 -16.52
N ARG A 105 21.70 -14.59 -16.37
CA ARG A 105 22.17 -15.84 -16.98
C ARG A 105 23.15 -16.55 -16.05
N GLY A 106 23.35 -17.85 -16.25
CA GLY A 106 24.35 -18.67 -15.56
C GLY A 106 24.22 -18.59 -14.04
N GLU A 107 25.34 -18.41 -13.37
CA GLU A 107 25.39 -18.38 -11.88
C GLU A 107 24.58 -17.23 -11.27
N ARG A 108 24.49 -16.07 -11.95
CA ARG A 108 23.65 -14.96 -11.48
C ARG A 108 22.18 -15.33 -11.46
N LEU A 109 21.69 -16.01 -12.50
CA LEU A 109 20.33 -16.52 -12.55
C LEU A 109 20.08 -17.53 -11.42
N ALA A 110 20.94 -18.56 -11.29
CA ALA A 110 20.82 -19.57 -10.26
C ALA A 110 20.84 -18.98 -8.84
N GLY A 111 21.73 -17.98 -8.60
CA GLY A 111 21.78 -17.26 -7.33
C GLY A 111 20.52 -16.46 -7.03
N ALA A 112 19.97 -15.78 -8.04
CA ALA A 112 18.73 -15.01 -7.91
C ALA A 112 17.52 -15.91 -7.62
N VAL A 113 17.41 -17.05 -8.29
CA VAL A 113 16.38 -18.07 -8.04
C VAL A 113 16.45 -18.60 -6.61
N ARG A 114 17.64 -18.94 -6.13
CA ARG A 114 17.83 -19.43 -4.76
C ARG A 114 17.37 -18.41 -3.74
N ARG A 115 17.82 -17.13 -3.84
CA ARG A 115 17.38 -16.04 -2.96
C ARG A 115 15.88 -15.83 -3.03
N GLY A 116 15.29 -15.94 -4.23
CA GLY A 116 13.84 -15.80 -4.43
C GLY A 116 13.05 -16.93 -3.73
N LEU A 117 13.52 -18.17 -3.77
CA LEU A 117 12.91 -19.30 -3.04
C LEU A 117 13.00 -19.08 -1.53
N GLU A 118 14.15 -18.65 -1.02
CA GLU A 118 14.34 -18.31 0.39
C GLU A 118 13.38 -17.22 0.85
N LEU A 119 13.24 -16.13 0.08
CA LEU A 119 12.30 -15.04 0.36
C LEU A 119 10.84 -15.52 0.39
N ALA A 120 10.48 -16.45 -0.49
CA ALA A 120 9.15 -17.06 -0.52
C ALA A 120 8.92 -18.09 0.60
N GLY A 121 9.95 -18.41 1.42
CA GLY A 121 9.89 -19.44 2.45
C GLY A 121 9.84 -20.84 1.85
N LEU A 122 10.51 -21.06 0.72
CA LEU A 122 10.57 -22.32 -0.01
C LEU A 122 12.00 -22.88 0.01
N ALA A 123 12.12 -24.20 -0.01
CA ALA A 123 13.43 -24.86 -0.02
C ALA A 123 14.14 -24.69 -1.37
N ALA A 124 15.45 -24.70 -1.36
CA ALA A 124 16.25 -24.77 -2.58
C ALA A 124 15.88 -26.04 -3.37
N GLY A 125 15.55 -25.89 -4.65
CA GLY A 125 15.10 -26.99 -5.50
C GLY A 125 13.65 -27.43 -5.28
N ASP A 126 12.84 -26.65 -4.58
CA ASP A 126 11.40 -26.90 -4.43
C ASP A 126 10.72 -27.01 -5.80
N ARG A 127 9.93 -28.05 -6.00
CA ARG A 127 9.22 -28.36 -7.23
C ARG A 127 7.71 -28.25 -7.09
N THR A 128 7.22 -27.59 -6.04
CA THR A 128 5.80 -27.39 -5.80
C THR A 128 5.18 -26.66 -6.99
N PRO A 129 4.05 -27.13 -7.55
CA PRO A 129 3.29 -26.41 -8.56
C PRO A 129 2.73 -25.11 -7.97
N LEU A 130 2.65 -24.05 -8.77
CA LEU A 130 2.16 -22.73 -8.32
C LEU A 130 0.73 -22.77 -7.80
N ASP A 131 -0.11 -23.57 -8.40
CA ASP A 131 -1.53 -23.76 -8.04
C ASP A 131 -1.71 -24.49 -6.69
N ALA A 132 -0.73 -25.28 -6.26
CA ALA A 132 -0.72 -25.94 -4.95
C ALA A 132 -0.27 -25.03 -3.79
N LEU A 133 0.23 -23.83 -4.05
CA LEU A 133 0.64 -22.90 -3.01
C LEU A 133 -0.57 -22.29 -2.28
N ALA A 134 -0.47 -22.16 -0.94
CA ALA A 134 -1.36 -21.31 -0.16
C ALA A 134 -1.24 -19.84 -0.58
N ALA A 135 -2.30 -19.05 -0.35
CA ALA A 135 -2.39 -17.65 -0.82
C ALA A 135 -1.20 -16.79 -0.37
N GLY A 136 -0.80 -16.84 0.89
CA GLY A 136 0.32 -16.08 1.41
C GLY A 136 1.66 -16.48 0.77
N ARG A 137 1.92 -17.78 0.59
CA ARG A 137 3.14 -18.24 -0.12
C ARG A 137 3.16 -17.82 -1.57
N ARG A 138 1.99 -17.83 -2.22
CA ARG A 138 1.84 -17.36 -3.59
C ARG A 138 2.17 -15.89 -3.71
N LYS A 139 1.70 -15.07 -2.76
CA LYS A 139 2.00 -13.64 -2.72
C LYS A 139 3.48 -13.36 -2.44
N ARG A 140 4.10 -14.09 -1.51
CA ARG A 140 5.56 -14.02 -1.28
C ARG A 140 6.37 -14.42 -2.51
N LEU A 141 5.94 -15.42 -3.27
CA LEU A 141 6.59 -15.82 -4.51
C LEU A 141 6.48 -14.74 -5.60
N LEU A 142 5.33 -14.06 -5.72
CA LEU A 142 5.19 -12.89 -6.59
C LEU A 142 6.18 -11.78 -6.23
N VAL A 143 6.31 -11.48 -4.93
CA VAL A 143 7.28 -10.49 -4.44
C VAL A 143 8.70 -10.93 -4.77
N ALA A 144 9.04 -12.20 -4.56
CA ALA A 144 10.34 -12.76 -4.89
C ALA A 144 10.65 -12.60 -6.39
N GLY A 145 9.68 -12.90 -7.27
CA GLY A 145 9.80 -12.69 -8.71
C GLY A 145 10.03 -11.22 -9.09
N ALA A 146 9.34 -10.29 -8.43
CA ALA A 146 9.53 -8.86 -8.65
C ALA A 146 10.90 -8.36 -8.17
N LEU A 147 11.50 -9.01 -7.16
CA LEU A 147 12.78 -8.64 -6.57
C LEU A 147 13.99 -9.33 -7.21
N VAL A 148 13.78 -10.32 -8.07
CA VAL A 148 14.83 -11.20 -8.61
C VAL A 148 15.96 -10.46 -9.32
N HIS A 149 15.68 -9.29 -9.87
CA HIS A 149 16.64 -8.43 -10.59
C HIS A 149 17.06 -7.19 -9.80
N GLU A 150 16.73 -7.15 -8.50
CA GLU A 150 17.13 -6.10 -7.56
C GLU A 150 16.70 -4.68 -8.02
N PRO A 151 15.41 -4.46 -8.32
CA PRO A 151 14.94 -3.17 -8.84
C PRO A 151 15.03 -2.06 -7.78
N ASP A 152 15.20 -0.81 -8.24
CA ASP A 152 15.21 0.37 -7.38
C ASP A 152 13.79 0.82 -6.98
N VAL A 153 12.79 0.46 -7.79
CA VAL A 153 11.38 0.83 -7.60
C VAL A 153 10.50 -0.41 -7.48
N LEU A 154 9.69 -0.47 -6.45
CA LEU A 154 8.73 -1.55 -6.21
C LEU A 154 7.30 -1.03 -6.29
N LEU A 155 6.50 -1.72 -7.08
CA LEU A 155 5.09 -1.43 -7.27
C LEU A 155 4.27 -2.61 -6.73
N PHE A 156 3.35 -2.34 -5.80
CA PHE A 156 2.49 -3.36 -5.21
C PHE A 156 1.02 -3.03 -5.45
N ASP A 157 0.29 -3.95 -6.05
CA ASP A 157 -1.16 -3.86 -6.17
C ASP A 157 -1.81 -4.75 -5.12
N ASP A 158 -2.47 -4.14 -4.15
CA ASP A 158 -3.06 -4.76 -2.96
C ASP A 158 -2.15 -5.80 -2.25
N PRO A 159 -1.01 -5.36 -1.69
CA PRO A 159 -0.05 -6.27 -1.06
C PRO A 159 -0.61 -7.04 0.14
N PHE A 160 -1.67 -6.53 0.77
CA PHE A 160 -2.24 -7.08 2.01
C PHE A 160 -3.53 -7.88 1.79
N GLY A 161 -4.11 -7.83 0.60
CA GLY A 161 -5.35 -8.53 0.27
C GLY A 161 -5.23 -10.05 0.39
N GLY A 162 -6.19 -10.66 1.08
CA GLY A 162 -6.25 -12.11 1.25
C GLY A 162 -5.18 -12.72 2.16
N LEU A 163 -4.40 -11.89 2.90
CA LEU A 163 -3.43 -12.33 3.89
C LEU A 163 -4.03 -12.38 5.28
N ASP A 164 -3.61 -13.36 6.08
CA ASP A 164 -3.92 -13.39 7.50
C ASP A 164 -3.16 -12.28 8.28
N PRO A 165 -3.49 -12.02 9.57
CA PRO A 165 -2.84 -10.94 10.33
C PRO A 165 -1.31 -11.08 10.45
N PHE A 166 -0.77 -12.31 10.55
CA PHE A 166 0.67 -12.54 10.65
C PHE A 166 1.35 -12.34 9.29
N GLU A 167 0.75 -12.85 8.23
CA GLU A 167 1.22 -12.64 6.85
C GLU A 167 1.20 -11.15 6.47
N ARG A 168 0.19 -10.39 6.91
CA ARG A 168 0.13 -8.92 6.73
C ARG A 168 1.29 -8.22 7.45
N LEU A 169 1.61 -8.64 8.67
CA LEU A 169 2.74 -8.08 9.42
C LEU A 169 4.08 -8.38 8.73
N ASP A 170 4.27 -9.59 8.24
CA ASP A 170 5.47 -9.98 7.49
C ASP A 170 5.60 -9.18 6.18
N MET A 171 4.48 -8.97 5.45
CA MET A 171 4.47 -8.14 4.25
C MET A 171 4.80 -6.67 4.56
N ALA A 172 4.27 -6.13 5.65
CA ALA A 172 4.58 -4.77 6.08
C ALA A 172 6.07 -4.61 6.45
N ARG A 173 6.67 -5.61 7.12
CA ARG A 173 8.12 -5.65 7.39
C ARG A 173 8.92 -5.67 6.09
N LEU A 174 8.57 -6.55 5.15
CA LEU A 174 9.25 -6.64 3.85
C LEU A 174 9.23 -5.31 3.10
N ILE A 175 8.10 -4.62 3.08
CA ILE A 175 7.97 -3.29 2.45
C ILE A 175 8.84 -2.26 3.19
N GLY A 176 8.83 -2.26 4.53
CA GLY A 176 9.66 -1.39 5.36
C GLY A 176 11.16 -1.63 5.15
N ASP A 177 11.59 -2.89 5.11
CA ASP A 177 12.98 -3.27 4.86
C ASP A 177 13.44 -2.82 3.46
N ALA A 178 12.60 -2.97 2.45
CA ALA A 178 12.89 -2.50 1.10
C ALA A 178 13.10 -0.97 1.08
N GLN A 179 12.27 -0.22 1.79
CA GLN A 179 12.39 1.24 1.94
C GLN A 179 13.67 1.61 2.71
N LEU A 180 13.99 0.93 3.81
CA LEU A 180 15.23 1.17 4.57
C LEU A 180 16.50 0.87 3.76
N MET A 181 16.41 -0.05 2.79
CA MET A 181 17.47 -0.32 1.81
C MET A 181 17.55 0.74 0.69
N GLY A 182 16.78 1.82 0.77
CA GLY A 182 16.77 2.93 -0.18
C GLY A 182 15.88 2.72 -1.41
N ARG A 183 15.11 1.64 -1.47
CA ARG A 183 14.17 1.40 -2.59
C ARG A 183 12.95 2.31 -2.47
N THR A 184 12.45 2.74 -3.60
CA THR A 184 11.20 3.50 -3.70
C THR A 184 10.03 2.53 -3.81
N VAL A 185 9.02 2.69 -2.97
CA VAL A 185 7.83 1.82 -2.96
C VAL A 185 6.58 2.63 -3.27
N LEU A 186 5.75 2.16 -4.20
CA LEU A 186 4.39 2.65 -4.43
C LEU A 186 3.42 1.48 -4.37
N ALA A 187 2.49 1.51 -3.42
CA ALA A 187 1.51 0.45 -3.22
C ALA A 187 0.08 0.99 -3.35
N ALA A 188 -0.76 0.32 -4.14
CA ALA A 188 -2.21 0.51 -4.09
C ALA A 188 -2.78 -0.30 -2.93
N ILE A 189 -3.57 0.34 -2.08
CA ILE A 189 -4.16 -0.28 -0.89
C ILE A 189 -5.65 0.00 -0.90
N ASP A 190 -6.45 -1.06 -0.81
CA ASP A 190 -7.92 -0.96 -0.73
C ASP A 190 -8.42 -0.79 0.71
N ASP A 191 -7.56 -1.06 1.68
CA ASP A 191 -7.87 -0.98 3.10
C ASP A 191 -7.74 0.46 3.61
N ALA A 192 -8.60 0.82 4.56
CA ALA A 192 -8.52 2.10 5.27
C ALA A 192 -7.36 2.13 6.28
N ASP A 193 -6.89 0.95 6.71
CA ASP A 193 -5.84 0.80 7.70
C ASP A 193 -4.47 0.66 7.02
N VAL A 194 -3.85 1.79 6.75
CA VAL A 194 -2.54 1.85 6.08
C VAL A 194 -1.44 1.48 7.06
N PRO A 195 -0.67 0.41 6.82
CA PRO A 195 0.43 0.02 7.70
C PRO A 195 1.50 1.11 7.87
N ALA A 196 2.10 1.15 9.07
CA ALA A 196 3.10 2.17 9.45
C ALA A 196 4.41 2.13 8.63
N CYS A 197 4.61 1.12 7.78
CA CYS A 197 5.75 1.07 6.87
C CYS A 197 5.67 2.11 5.74
N PHE A 198 4.51 2.72 5.50
CA PHE A 198 4.37 3.78 4.50
C PHE A 198 4.64 5.15 5.10
N THR A 199 5.52 5.90 4.46
CA THR A 199 5.94 7.24 4.89
C THR A 199 5.10 8.36 4.28
N HIS A 200 4.41 8.07 3.19
CA HIS A 200 3.59 9.03 2.45
C HIS A 200 2.30 8.38 1.94
N LEU A 201 1.31 9.23 1.68
CA LEU A 201 0.03 8.85 1.11
C LEU A 201 -0.27 9.61 -0.18
N VAL A 202 -0.99 8.96 -1.08
CA VAL A 202 -1.63 9.54 -2.25
C VAL A 202 -3.08 9.09 -2.23
N VAL A 203 -4.03 10.01 -2.14
CA VAL A 203 -5.46 9.70 -2.06
C VAL A 203 -6.11 9.94 -3.41
N LEU A 204 -6.77 8.91 -3.92
CA LEU A 204 -7.51 8.96 -5.18
C LEU A 204 -9.01 8.80 -4.95
N ALA A 205 -9.79 9.60 -5.67
CA ALA A 205 -11.23 9.43 -5.81
C ALA A 205 -11.64 9.64 -7.26
N ASP A 206 -12.46 8.76 -7.78
CA ASP A 206 -13.01 8.84 -9.14
C ASP A 206 -11.96 9.17 -10.21
N GLY A 207 -10.80 8.54 -10.11
CA GLY A 207 -9.68 8.74 -11.03
C GLY A 207 -8.89 10.03 -10.86
N ARG A 208 -9.13 10.81 -9.82
CA ARG A 208 -8.48 12.10 -9.57
C ARG A 208 -7.70 12.10 -8.27
N LEU A 209 -6.67 12.92 -8.21
CA LEU A 209 -5.90 13.16 -6.98
C LEU A 209 -6.70 14.08 -6.06
N VAL A 210 -6.97 13.60 -4.84
CA VAL A 210 -7.64 14.39 -3.80
C VAL A 210 -6.61 15.01 -2.86
N ALA A 211 -5.60 14.24 -2.45
CA ALA A 211 -4.55 14.69 -1.56
C ALA A 211 -3.28 13.86 -1.73
N SER A 212 -2.13 14.44 -1.40
CA SER A 212 -0.87 13.74 -1.30
C SER A 212 0.02 14.40 -0.25
N GLY A 213 0.81 13.62 0.48
CA GLY A 213 1.72 14.15 1.50
C GLY A 213 2.24 13.07 2.45
N PRO A 214 3.01 13.46 3.49
CA PRO A 214 3.51 12.54 4.49
C PRO A 214 2.38 11.76 5.16
N ALA A 215 2.60 10.46 5.38
CA ALA A 215 1.75 9.61 6.20
C ALA A 215 2.05 9.95 7.67
N THR A 216 1.24 10.76 8.27
CA THR A 216 1.28 10.98 9.72
C THR A 216 0.32 10.00 10.40
N PRO A 217 0.48 9.68 11.69
CA PRO A 217 -0.53 8.90 12.43
C PRO A 217 -1.94 9.50 12.38
N HIS A 218 -2.09 10.66 11.78
CA HIS A 218 -3.28 11.50 11.74
C HIS A 218 -3.74 11.81 10.29
N GLY A 219 -3.19 11.14 9.27
CA GLY A 219 -3.53 11.36 7.85
C GLY A 219 -2.76 12.50 7.17
N ILE A 220 -3.12 12.82 5.92
CA ILE A 220 -2.41 13.72 5.00
C ILE A 220 -2.58 15.20 5.33
N ALA A 221 -3.06 15.67 6.40
CA ALA A 221 -3.17 17.11 6.58
C ALA A 221 -3.02 17.54 8.03
N ALA A 222 -1.95 18.24 8.32
CA ALA A 222 -1.91 19.14 9.46
C ALA A 222 -3.08 20.14 9.35
N GLY A 223 -3.91 20.23 10.41
CA GLY A 223 -5.01 21.19 10.48
C GLY A 223 -6.37 20.69 10.01
N ARG A 224 -6.58 19.39 9.80
CA ARG A 224 -7.90 18.82 9.55
C ARG A 224 -8.47 18.11 10.77
N THR A 225 -9.79 18.19 10.91
CA THR A 225 -10.55 17.54 11.96
C THR A 225 -10.95 16.14 11.51
N TRP A 226 -10.61 15.14 12.29
CA TRP A 226 -10.90 13.74 12.01
C TRP A 226 -12.01 13.22 12.91
N ARG A 227 -12.96 12.48 12.35
CA ARG A 227 -13.94 11.75 13.14
C ARG A 227 -13.33 10.41 13.57
N CYS A 228 -13.38 10.16 14.87
CA CYS A 228 -12.76 9.01 15.52
C CYS A 228 -13.78 8.27 16.35
N VAL A 229 -13.50 7.00 16.58
CA VAL A 229 -14.30 6.11 17.44
C VAL A 229 -13.42 5.56 18.53
N LEU A 230 -13.94 5.53 19.76
CA LEU A 230 -13.37 4.84 20.91
C LEU A 230 -14.41 3.89 21.48
N VAL A 231 -14.07 2.62 21.64
CA VAL A 231 -14.93 1.62 22.25
C VAL A 231 -14.43 1.30 23.64
N CYS A 232 -15.30 1.53 24.65
CA CYS A 232 -15.01 1.35 26.06
C CYS A 232 -16.22 0.69 26.73
N ARG A 233 -16.25 -0.62 26.83
CA ARG A 233 -17.40 -1.40 27.30
C ARG A 233 -17.96 -0.93 28.64
N GLY A 234 -19.23 -0.50 28.67
CA GLY A 234 -19.92 0.01 29.87
C GLY A 234 -19.33 1.30 30.47
N ALA A 235 -18.41 1.97 29.78
CA ALA A 235 -17.67 3.11 30.33
C ALA A 235 -17.61 4.35 29.40
N ALA A 236 -18.46 4.40 28.36
CA ALA A 236 -18.40 5.47 27.38
C ALA A 236 -18.62 6.88 27.99
N ASP A 237 -19.55 7.02 28.94
CA ASP A 237 -19.76 8.31 29.63
C ASP A 237 -18.56 8.75 30.48
N ALA A 238 -17.87 7.80 31.13
CA ALA A 238 -16.65 8.08 31.88
C ALA A 238 -15.51 8.47 30.95
N ALA A 239 -15.38 7.73 29.83
CA ALA A 239 -14.41 8.03 28.80
C ALA A 239 -14.66 9.41 28.16
N ALA A 240 -15.93 9.73 27.88
CA ALA A 240 -16.32 11.04 27.35
C ALA A 240 -15.84 12.19 28.26
N ARG A 241 -16.03 12.08 29.58
CA ARG A 241 -15.53 13.09 30.54
C ARG A 241 -14.00 13.17 30.55
N ALA A 242 -13.32 12.02 30.45
CA ALA A 242 -11.86 11.99 30.48
C ALA A 242 -11.22 12.64 29.24
N VAL A 243 -11.87 12.52 28.07
CA VAL A 243 -11.30 13.01 26.80
C VAL A 243 -11.87 14.35 26.34
N ALA A 244 -12.91 14.89 26.97
CA ALA A 244 -13.62 16.10 26.55
C ALA A 244 -12.72 17.33 26.31
N GLY A 245 -11.60 17.46 27.07
CA GLY A 245 -10.64 18.53 26.88
C GLY A 245 -9.68 18.38 25.69
N HIS A 246 -9.69 17.20 25.05
CA HIS A 246 -8.76 16.84 23.98
C HIS A 246 -9.42 16.73 22.61
N VAL A 247 -10.77 16.69 22.56
CA VAL A 247 -11.54 16.36 21.36
C VAL A 247 -12.65 17.38 21.10
N GLY A 248 -13.12 17.44 19.83
CA GLY A 248 -14.32 18.18 19.44
C GLY A 248 -15.47 17.25 19.13
N GLU A 249 -16.69 17.78 18.96
CA GLU A 249 -17.90 17.07 18.53
C GLU A 249 -18.11 15.69 19.18
N LEU A 250 -17.96 15.62 20.50
CA LEU A 250 -18.02 14.37 21.24
C LEU A 250 -19.48 13.89 21.37
N ARG A 251 -19.72 12.61 21.02
CA ARG A 251 -21.00 11.93 21.17
C ARG A 251 -20.79 10.56 21.80
N VAL A 252 -21.69 10.17 22.67
CA VAL A 252 -21.76 8.82 23.25
C VAL A 252 -22.84 8.05 22.51
N GLU A 253 -22.50 6.87 22.02
CA GLU A 253 -23.40 5.95 21.33
C GLU A 253 -23.48 4.64 22.13
N ASP A 254 -24.71 4.20 22.44
CA ASP A 254 -25.02 2.90 23.06
C ASP A 254 -24.26 2.55 24.36
N GLY A 255 -23.76 3.55 25.11
CA GLY A 255 -23.06 3.34 26.38
C GLY A 255 -21.66 2.73 26.31
N ASP A 256 -21.27 2.19 25.16
CA ASP A 256 -19.98 1.52 24.93
C ASP A 256 -19.07 2.27 23.95
N ARG A 257 -19.64 3.12 23.13
CA ARG A 257 -18.98 3.75 22.00
C ARG A 257 -19.00 5.27 22.09
N LEU A 258 -17.84 5.89 21.88
CA LEU A 258 -17.72 7.33 21.66
C LEU A 258 -17.37 7.61 20.22
N THR A 259 -18.04 8.58 19.62
CA THR A 259 -17.62 9.23 18.38
C THR A 259 -17.21 10.67 18.71
N PHE A 260 -16.11 11.11 18.16
CA PHE A 260 -15.56 12.45 18.43
C PHE A 260 -14.68 12.92 17.26
N THR A 261 -14.39 14.20 17.25
CA THR A 261 -13.46 14.77 16.27
C THR A 261 -12.13 15.12 16.93
N VAL A 262 -11.04 14.83 16.22
CA VAL A 262 -9.67 15.14 16.60
C VAL A 262 -9.10 16.14 15.61
N ASP A 263 -8.66 17.30 16.08
CA ASP A 263 -7.87 18.24 15.29
C ASP A 263 -6.40 17.81 15.32
N SER A 264 -5.90 17.36 14.19
CA SER A 264 -4.52 16.82 14.06
C SER A 264 -3.43 17.85 14.38
N GLY A 265 -3.74 19.13 14.38
CA GLY A 265 -2.83 20.20 14.82
C GLY A 265 -2.75 20.36 16.35
N ARG A 266 -3.69 19.79 17.10
CA ARG A 266 -3.81 19.97 18.56
C ARG A 266 -3.63 18.69 19.36
N THR A 267 -4.11 17.55 18.87
CA THR A 267 -4.02 16.27 19.60
C THR A 267 -3.97 15.08 18.63
N SER A 268 -3.70 13.90 19.17
CA SER A 268 -3.67 12.65 18.43
C SER A 268 -4.67 11.65 19.00
N LEU A 269 -5.13 10.71 18.18
CA LEU A 269 -5.95 9.59 18.66
C LEU A 269 -5.23 8.82 19.77
N GLY A 270 -3.91 8.62 19.64
CA GLY A 270 -3.08 8.01 20.69
C GLY A 270 -3.07 8.78 22.00
N ALA A 271 -3.05 10.12 21.95
CA ALA A 271 -3.16 10.97 23.15
C ALA A 271 -4.55 10.85 23.81
N VAL A 272 -5.60 10.74 23.02
CA VAL A 272 -6.98 10.52 23.50
C VAL A 272 -7.11 9.15 24.18
N VAL A 273 -6.56 8.10 23.58
CA VAL A 273 -6.50 6.74 24.17
C VAL A 273 -5.71 6.75 25.47
N ALA A 274 -4.55 7.44 25.51
CA ALA A 274 -3.75 7.57 26.71
C ALA A 274 -4.51 8.29 27.83
N ALA A 275 -5.24 9.37 27.54
CA ALA A 275 -6.05 10.09 28.50
C ALA A 275 -7.18 9.21 29.10
N ALA A 276 -7.87 8.45 28.26
CA ALA A 276 -8.89 7.49 28.71
C ALA A 276 -8.27 6.41 29.62
N THR A 277 -7.14 5.82 29.20
CA THR A 277 -6.43 4.79 29.98
C THR A 277 -5.90 5.31 31.30
N GLN A 278 -5.36 6.52 31.35
CA GLN A 278 -4.92 7.18 32.59
C GLN A 278 -6.09 7.44 33.56
N ALA A 279 -7.29 7.65 33.04
CA ALA A 279 -8.51 7.75 33.85
C ALA A 279 -9.04 6.39 34.32
N GLY A 280 -8.31 5.29 34.11
CA GLY A 280 -8.70 3.93 34.53
C GLY A 280 -9.72 3.25 33.61
N ILE A 281 -9.91 3.74 32.39
CA ILE A 281 -10.89 3.23 31.45
C ILE A 281 -10.23 2.17 30.55
N ALA A 282 -10.82 0.98 30.48
CA ALA A 282 -10.39 -0.06 29.57
C ALA A 282 -10.87 0.28 28.16
N VAL A 283 -9.94 0.60 27.27
CA VAL A 283 -10.19 0.83 25.85
C VAL A 283 -10.05 -0.48 25.09
N GLU A 284 -11.13 -0.95 24.49
CA GLU A 284 -11.13 -2.18 23.68
C GLU A 284 -10.62 -1.94 22.26
N SER A 285 -11.02 -0.83 21.66
CA SER A 285 -10.55 -0.41 20.35
C SER A 285 -10.62 1.10 20.21
N ALA A 286 -9.73 1.62 19.36
CA ALA A 286 -9.73 3.02 18.94
C ALA A 286 -9.36 3.09 17.46
N GLY A 287 -10.05 3.93 16.71
CA GLY A 287 -9.80 4.06 15.28
C GLY A 287 -10.46 5.31 14.70
N PHE A 288 -10.21 5.53 13.42
CA PHE A 288 -10.91 6.54 12.67
C PHE A 288 -12.24 5.97 12.19
N GLU A 289 -13.30 6.79 12.22
CA GLU A 289 -14.61 6.35 11.73
C GLU A 289 -14.52 6.15 10.21
N PRO A 290 -14.87 4.95 9.69
CA PRO A 290 -14.91 4.72 8.26
C PRO A 290 -16.07 5.53 7.61
N PRO A 291 -15.88 6.02 6.40
CA PRO A 291 -14.67 5.90 5.61
C PRO A 291 -13.76 7.12 5.77
N TRP A 292 -12.66 7.00 6.51
CA TRP A 292 -11.70 8.09 6.63
C TRP A 292 -11.16 8.60 5.27
N PRO A 293 -10.95 7.78 4.20
CA PRO A 293 -10.67 8.29 2.88
C PRO A 293 -11.82 9.09 2.26
N ALA A 294 -13.07 8.81 2.61
CA ALA A 294 -14.23 9.56 2.11
C ALA A 294 -14.34 10.96 2.73
N GLN A 295 -13.83 11.18 3.93
CA GLN A 295 -13.74 12.52 4.52
C GLN A 295 -12.63 13.38 3.86
N LEU A 296 -11.68 12.75 3.19
CA LEU A 296 -10.72 13.42 2.32
C LEU A 296 -11.30 13.71 0.91
N ILE A 297 -12.43 13.11 0.59
CA ILE A 297 -13.10 13.13 -0.71
C ILE A 297 -14.33 14.07 -0.71
N ALA A 298 -14.82 14.47 0.45
CA ALA A 298 -15.85 15.48 0.61
C ALA A 298 -15.23 16.87 0.78
#